data_129995fac009abe23b4d0e659da5b157
#
_entry.id   129995fac009abe23b4d0e659da5b157
#
_cell.length_a   1.000
_cell.length_b   1.000
_cell.length_c   1.000
_cell.angle_alpha   90.00
_cell.angle_beta   90.00
_cell.angle_gamma   90.00
#
_symmetry.space_group_name_H-M   'P 1'
#
loop_
_entity.id
_entity.type
_entity.pdbx_description
1 polymer ?
#
loop_
_entity_poly.entity_id
_entity_poly.type
_entity_poly.pdbx_seq_one_letter_code
_entity_poly.pdbx_strand_id
1 'polypeptide(L)'
;LHPEKTVSLWLHCEIEITQNSLIVNRYEILPFMRSFFKIQALISCLTFSLSQLETPAQGIEQYIKSNASAADSSLSDWYGARNFQAVWNGERLMGLAQFLQDLGKHGLSLSLFNFNEWDARWRQISSDPAENAATDVATTQLALYAIQSLAYGFTDPTDFHPKWKAISRRVSAYAFLDEALKNDPSQFSTILLDKAPPEDSRYDEMVKSLARYREIARLGGWRKLPVTAVASGPGDPYPELKLLRARLQAEGDLPGGNSIKSRRREIDQRTADAIKSFQFRHGIEPDGYLGQRTLAELNIPTSDRLNSLIINIDRLRWMPRAYEKSEHLEVNIAESALRMFDKGKQITVMPVIVGVKGKHQTPVFHGDIEHLFFRPYWNVPPSIARTEIVPAALNNPIDYMTKHNYEIIPFYGAAANQALPVNSANLNKASTGSLYIRQTAGPDNSLGLVKFIFPNDSSVYLHDTPDHDLFTRADRDFSHGCVRVSRPDELADLLLKRNGGWTIDSVRAAMQDISSPNRKEIFTRTMPVYLIYWTSTIMVDGRVRFDEDIYGHDALMLQKFGL
;
A
#
# COMPACT_ATOMS: atom_id res chain seq x y z
N LEU A 1 16.82 48.19 -22.26
CA LEU A 1 17.26 48.25 -23.68
C LEU A 1 17.28 46.85 -24.28
N HIS A 2 16.33 46.62 -25.11
CA HIS A 2 16.08 45.62 -26.16
C HIS A 2 16.12 44.11 -25.86
N PRO A 3 15.04 43.43 -26.28
CA PRO A 3 14.91 41.98 -26.31
C PRO A 3 15.34 41.43 -27.67
N GLU A 4 15.20 40.11 -27.82
CA GLU A 4 15.34 39.30 -29.02
C GLU A 4 16.64 38.49 -29.13
N LYS A 5 16.47 37.21 -28.85
CA LYS A 5 16.91 36.09 -29.73
C LYS A 5 16.22 34.81 -29.28
N THR A 6 14.98 34.65 -29.69
CA THR A 6 14.33 33.34 -29.81
C THR A 6 14.87 32.69 -31.07
N VAL A 7 15.67 31.66 -30.94
CA VAL A 7 16.07 30.82 -32.06
C VAL A 7 14.92 29.86 -32.37
N SER A 8 14.14 30.18 -33.40
CA SER A 8 13.17 29.26 -33.97
C SER A 8 13.91 28.25 -34.86
N LEU A 9 14.05 27.02 -34.37
CA LEU A 9 14.39 25.90 -35.24
C LEU A 9 13.13 25.39 -35.92
N TRP A 10 12.83 25.91 -37.11
CA TRP A 10 11.90 25.30 -38.03
C TRP A 10 12.61 24.15 -38.75
N LEU A 11 12.26 22.91 -38.39
CA LEU A 11 12.60 21.74 -39.19
C LEU A 11 11.52 21.63 -40.28
N HIS A 12 11.91 21.83 -41.51
CA HIS A 12 11.10 21.49 -42.68
C HIS A 12 11.00 19.96 -42.77
N CYS A 13 9.81 19.43 -42.54
CA CYS A 13 9.50 18.05 -42.82
C CYS A 13 8.72 18.02 -44.16
N GLU A 14 9.36 17.62 -45.23
CA GLU A 14 8.64 17.31 -46.47
C GLU A 14 7.94 15.96 -46.33
N ILE A 15 6.62 16.00 -46.39
CA ILE A 15 5.77 14.79 -46.35
C ILE A 15 5.33 14.53 -47.78
N GLU A 16 5.91 13.51 -48.41
CA GLU A 16 5.37 12.95 -49.64
C GLU A 16 4.31 11.89 -49.32
N ILE A 17 3.09 12.16 -49.70
CA ILE A 17 1.96 11.22 -49.56
C ILE A 17 1.82 10.46 -50.89
N THR A 18 2.25 9.21 -50.91
CA THR A 18 1.89 8.27 -51.97
C THR A 18 0.84 7.29 -51.45
N GLN A 19 -0.05 6.88 -52.34
CA GLN A 19 -1.35 6.24 -52.08
C GLN A 19 -1.35 4.94 -51.25
N ASN A 20 -0.24 4.43 -50.74
CA ASN A 20 -0.27 3.14 -49.99
C ASN A 20 0.81 2.91 -48.92
N SER A 21 1.63 3.90 -48.56
CA SER A 21 2.55 3.68 -47.42
C SER A 21 3.17 4.99 -46.91
N LEU A 22 3.22 5.15 -45.59
CA LEU A 22 3.96 6.20 -44.92
C LEU A 22 5.39 5.68 -44.66
N ILE A 23 6.37 6.18 -45.42
CA ILE A 23 7.78 5.89 -45.17
C ILE A 23 8.39 7.11 -44.50
N VAL A 24 8.69 6.98 -43.22
CA VAL A 24 9.46 7.97 -42.43
C VAL A 24 10.93 7.55 -42.47
N ASN A 25 11.77 8.32 -43.18
CA ASN A 25 13.20 8.08 -43.26
C ASN A 25 13.91 8.33 -41.91
N ARG A 26 14.85 7.48 -41.61
CA ARG A 26 15.60 7.32 -40.37
C ARG A 26 16.16 8.63 -39.78
N TYR A 27 15.62 9.05 -38.65
CA TYR A 27 16.36 9.62 -37.55
C TYR A 27 15.88 8.91 -36.28
N GLU A 28 16.78 8.57 -35.36
CA GLU A 28 16.45 7.92 -34.10
C GLU A 28 15.67 8.89 -33.20
N ILE A 29 14.36 8.91 -33.41
CA ILE A 29 13.41 9.60 -32.53
C ILE A 29 13.24 8.67 -31.33
N LEU A 30 13.58 9.16 -30.13
CA LEU A 30 13.38 8.48 -28.86
C LEU A 30 11.97 7.85 -28.79
N PRO A 31 11.81 6.67 -28.20
CA PRO A 31 10.53 5.94 -28.16
C PRO A 31 9.35 6.78 -27.64
N PHE A 32 9.61 7.73 -26.76
CA PHE A 32 8.63 8.67 -26.22
C PHE A 32 8.08 9.65 -27.28
N MET A 33 8.92 10.19 -28.16
CA MET A 33 8.47 11.07 -29.23
C MET A 33 7.70 10.32 -30.34
N ARG A 34 8.02 9.06 -30.59
CA ARG A 34 7.23 8.21 -31.50
C ARG A 34 5.80 8.01 -31.02
N SER A 35 5.60 7.90 -29.69
CA SER A 35 4.26 7.83 -29.10
C SER A 35 3.51 9.16 -29.28
N PHE A 36 4.18 10.28 -29.04
CA PHE A 36 3.59 11.62 -29.14
C PHE A 36 3.17 11.99 -30.57
N PHE A 37 4.03 11.73 -31.56
CA PHE A 37 3.70 11.96 -32.97
C PHE A 37 2.63 11.01 -33.51
N LYS A 38 2.61 9.75 -33.09
CA LYS A 38 1.53 8.82 -33.40
C LYS A 38 0.18 9.32 -32.88
N ILE A 39 0.15 9.89 -31.70
CA ILE A 39 -1.04 10.39 -31.04
C ILE A 39 -1.52 11.70 -31.67
N GLN A 40 -0.63 12.60 -32.04
CA GLN A 40 -1.00 13.84 -32.71
C GLN A 40 -1.51 13.58 -34.15
N ALA A 41 -0.96 12.61 -34.84
CA ALA A 41 -1.50 12.10 -36.12
C ALA A 41 -2.85 11.38 -35.91
N LEU A 42 -3.02 10.66 -34.78
CA LEU A 42 -4.27 10.05 -34.34
C LEU A 42 -5.38 11.10 -34.15
N ILE A 43 -5.06 12.17 -33.41
CA ILE A 43 -5.98 13.28 -33.13
C ILE A 43 -6.45 13.94 -34.41
N SER A 44 -5.57 14.15 -35.40
CA SER A 44 -5.91 14.78 -36.67
C SER A 44 -6.77 13.89 -37.57
N CYS A 45 -6.62 12.56 -37.53
CA CYS A 45 -7.49 11.63 -38.27
C CYS A 45 -8.88 11.47 -37.63
N LEU A 46 -8.98 11.52 -36.31
CA LEU A 46 -10.25 11.41 -35.58
C LEU A 46 -11.17 12.62 -35.82
N THR A 47 -10.62 13.82 -35.99
CA THR A 47 -11.42 15.04 -36.22
C THR A 47 -12.14 15.10 -37.55
N PHE A 48 -11.65 14.41 -38.60
CA PHE A 48 -12.25 14.49 -39.94
C PHE A 48 -13.40 13.51 -40.18
N SER A 49 -13.54 12.45 -39.37
CA SER A 49 -14.52 11.38 -39.59
C SER A 49 -15.72 11.42 -38.62
N LEU A 50 -15.68 12.21 -37.59
CA LEU A 50 -16.61 12.09 -36.44
C LEU A 50 -17.80 13.07 -36.46
N SER A 51 -17.93 13.92 -37.47
CA SER A 51 -19.04 14.88 -37.59
C SER A 51 -20.39 14.27 -38.00
N GLN A 52 -20.47 12.95 -38.19
CA GLN A 52 -21.66 12.28 -38.75
C GLN A 52 -22.20 11.10 -37.92
N LEU A 53 -21.76 10.87 -36.69
CA LEU A 53 -22.20 9.73 -35.87
C LEU A 53 -23.28 10.14 -34.85
N GLU A 54 -24.50 10.30 -35.29
CA GLU A 54 -25.68 10.23 -34.42
C GLU A 54 -26.09 8.76 -34.32
N THR A 55 -25.72 8.10 -33.22
CA THR A 55 -26.30 6.79 -32.87
C THR A 55 -27.71 7.01 -32.38
N PRO A 56 -28.75 6.42 -33.01
CA PRO A 56 -30.11 6.59 -32.53
C PRO A 56 -30.29 6.10 -31.09
N ALA A 57 -30.94 6.87 -30.24
CA ALA A 57 -31.22 6.51 -28.83
C ALA A 57 -31.83 5.11 -28.70
N GLN A 58 -32.69 4.70 -29.63
CA GLN A 58 -33.28 3.36 -29.70
C GLN A 58 -32.23 2.25 -29.84
N GLY A 59 -31.13 2.49 -30.54
CA GLY A 59 -30.06 1.50 -30.70
C GLY A 59 -29.33 1.23 -29.37
N ILE A 60 -29.04 2.26 -28.58
CA ILE A 60 -28.38 2.12 -27.27
C ILE A 60 -29.30 1.43 -26.25
N GLU A 61 -30.58 1.83 -26.22
CA GLU A 61 -31.56 1.20 -25.33
C GLU A 61 -31.74 -0.28 -25.62
N GLN A 62 -31.90 -0.63 -26.92
CA GLN A 62 -32.04 -2.01 -27.36
C GLN A 62 -30.78 -2.82 -27.05
N TYR A 63 -29.58 -2.27 -27.31
CA TYR A 63 -28.31 -2.93 -27.01
C TYR A 63 -28.18 -3.24 -25.52
N ILE A 64 -28.45 -2.26 -24.65
CA ILE A 64 -28.40 -2.44 -23.20
C ILE A 64 -29.40 -3.50 -22.73
N LYS A 65 -30.66 -3.47 -23.22
CA LYS A 65 -31.68 -4.46 -22.88
C LYS A 65 -31.34 -5.87 -23.33
N SER A 66 -30.72 -6.01 -24.51
CA SER A 66 -30.35 -7.32 -25.06
C SER A 66 -29.11 -7.93 -24.41
N ASN A 67 -28.24 -7.11 -23.80
CA ASN A 67 -26.98 -7.52 -23.21
C ASN A 67 -26.92 -7.29 -21.70
N ALA A 68 -28.04 -6.86 -21.06
CA ALA A 68 -28.09 -6.62 -19.64
C ALA A 68 -27.96 -7.94 -18.87
N SER A 69 -26.81 -8.17 -18.24
CA SER A 69 -26.74 -9.07 -17.10
C SER A 69 -27.31 -8.37 -15.87
N ALA A 70 -27.79 -9.12 -14.87
CA ALA A 70 -28.33 -8.57 -13.63
C ALA A 70 -27.37 -7.65 -12.84
N ALA A 71 -26.10 -7.56 -13.28
CA ALA A 71 -25.05 -6.69 -12.72
C ALA A 71 -25.03 -5.26 -13.32
N ASP A 72 -25.73 -5.00 -14.43
CA ASP A 72 -25.61 -3.75 -15.20
C ASP A 72 -26.79 -2.78 -15.06
N SER A 73 -27.62 -2.91 -14.01
CA SER A 73 -28.75 -1.99 -13.76
C SER A 73 -28.29 -0.52 -13.67
N SER A 74 -27.13 -0.27 -13.05
CA SER A 74 -26.57 1.09 -12.92
C SER A 74 -26.22 1.73 -14.27
N LEU A 75 -25.75 0.94 -15.24
CA LEU A 75 -25.45 1.43 -16.58
C LEU A 75 -26.74 1.78 -17.35
N SER A 76 -27.77 0.93 -17.24
CA SER A 76 -29.10 1.18 -17.80
C SER A 76 -29.73 2.45 -17.23
N ASP A 77 -29.70 2.61 -15.91
CA ASP A 77 -30.22 3.79 -15.22
C ASP A 77 -29.45 5.06 -15.64
N TRP A 78 -28.14 4.95 -15.78
CA TRP A 78 -27.28 6.07 -16.17
C TRP A 78 -27.57 6.55 -17.61
N TYR A 79 -27.72 5.63 -18.58
CA TYR A 79 -28.13 5.97 -19.94
C TYR A 79 -29.60 6.40 -19.99
N GLY A 80 -30.49 5.77 -19.21
CA GLY A 80 -31.90 6.14 -19.10
C GLY A 80 -32.10 7.59 -18.66
N ALA A 81 -31.31 8.07 -17.70
CA ALA A 81 -31.28 9.48 -17.27
C ALA A 81 -30.86 10.45 -18.38
N ARG A 82 -30.31 9.95 -19.48
CA ARG A 82 -29.90 10.69 -20.69
C ARG A 82 -30.76 10.37 -21.91
N ASN A 83 -31.93 9.79 -21.71
CA ASN A 83 -32.81 9.33 -22.78
C ASN A 83 -32.11 8.42 -23.79
N PHE A 84 -31.15 7.61 -23.34
CA PHE A 84 -30.33 6.70 -24.14
C PHE A 84 -29.58 7.37 -25.31
N GLN A 85 -29.27 8.66 -25.19
CA GLN A 85 -28.46 9.36 -26.18
C GLN A 85 -27.01 8.90 -26.15
N ALA A 86 -26.35 8.87 -27.33
CA ALA A 86 -24.92 8.61 -27.43
C ALA A 86 -24.13 9.66 -26.62
N VAL A 87 -23.13 9.19 -25.88
CA VAL A 87 -22.35 10.04 -24.98
C VAL A 87 -21.06 10.51 -25.65
N TRP A 88 -20.48 9.65 -26.49
CA TRP A 88 -19.14 9.85 -27.01
C TRP A 88 -19.15 10.47 -28.42
N ASN A 89 -18.57 11.66 -28.52
CA ASN A 89 -18.26 12.34 -29.77
C ASN A 89 -16.72 12.53 -29.88
N GLY A 90 -16.26 13.10 -30.99
CA GLY A 90 -14.83 13.26 -31.28
C GLY A 90 -14.05 13.95 -30.17
N GLU A 91 -14.58 15.03 -29.61
CA GLU A 91 -13.91 15.80 -28.55
C GLU A 91 -13.86 15.02 -27.21
N ARG A 92 -14.95 14.37 -26.82
CA ARG A 92 -15.01 13.54 -25.61
C ARG A 92 -14.10 12.31 -25.71
N LEU A 93 -14.01 11.71 -26.89
CA LEU A 93 -13.08 10.60 -27.16
C LEU A 93 -11.62 11.04 -27.01
N MET A 94 -11.28 12.24 -27.51
CA MET A 94 -9.94 12.81 -27.29
C MET A 94 -9.67 13.04 -25.82
N GLY A 95 -10.64 13.56 -25.09
CA GLY A 95 -10.53 13.75 -23.63
C GLY A 95 -10.31 12.43 -22.89
N LEU A 96 -11.05 11.36 -23.25
CA LEU A 96 -10.88 10.03 -22.70
C LEU A 96 -9.51 9.43 -23.05
N ALA A 97 -9.09 9.54 -24.31
CA ALA A 97 -7.78 9.05 -24.74
C ALA A 97 -6.64 9.73 -23.97
N GLN A 98 -6.73 11.04 -23.74
CA GLN A 98 -5.79 11.79 -22.92
C GLN A 98 -5.81 11.32 -21.47
N PHE A 99 -7.00 11.10 -20.89
CA PHE A 99 -7.14 10.58 -19.55
C PHE A 99 -6.48 9.21 -19.39
N LEU A 100 -6.76 8.26 -20.29
CA LEU A 100 -6.15 6.93 -20.28
C LEU A 100 -4.62 6.97 -20.36
N GLN A 101 -4.05 7.90 -21.14
CA GLN A 101 -2.59 8.11 -21.18
C GLN A 101 -2.05 8.67 -19.88
N ASP A 102 -2.75 9.67 -19.34
CA ASP A 102 -2.33 10.35 -18.10
C ASP A 102 -2.41 9.44 -16.87
N LEU A 103 -3.26 8.39 -16.88
CA LEU A 103 -3.28 7.34 -15.87
C LEU A 103 -1.90 6.69 -15.67
N GLY A 104 -1.07 6.67 -16.71
CA GLY A 104 0.31 6.25 -16.61
C GLY A 104 1.09 6.99 -15.52
N LYS A 105 0.83 8.29 -15.31
CA LYS A 105 1.46 9.09 -14.24
C LYS A 105 1.15 8.53 -12.85
N HIS A 106 0.01 7.90 -12.72
CA HIS A 106 -0.50 7.28 -11.49
C HIS A 106 -0.18 5.77 -11.39
N GLY A 107 0.69 5.23 -12.23
CA GLY A 107 1.08 3.81 -12.22
C GLY A 107 0.16 2.89 -12.99
N LEU A 108 -0.86 3.40 -13.65
CA LEU A 108 -1.83 2.64 -14.44
C LEU A 108 -1.48 2.74 -15.93
N SER A 109 -0.82 1.72 -16.48
CA SER A 109 -0.39 1.72 -17.87
C SER A 109 -1.55 1.49 -18.84
N LEU A 110 -1.43 1.98 -20.07
CA LEU A 110 -2.43 1.79 -21.13
C LEU A 110 -2.74 0.31 -21.42
N SER A 111 -1.76 -0.57 -21.22
CA SER A 111 -1.93 -2.02 -21.43
C SER A 111 -2.99 -2.64 -20.50
N LEU A 112 -3.24 -2.05 -19.34
CA LEU A 112 -4.24 -2.52 -18.39
C LEU A 112 -5.69 -2.29 -18.88
N PHE A 113 -5.88 -1.42 -19.86
CA PHE A 113 -7.20 -0.97 -20.33
C PHE A 113 -7.52 -1.41 -21.76
N ASN A 114 -6.77 -2.33 -22.35
CA ASN A 114 -6.96 -2.78 -23.74
C ASN A 114 -7.08 -1.61 -24.75
N PHE A 115 -6.32 -0.54 -24.50
CA PHE A 115 -6.40 0.73 -25.25
C PHE A 115 -6.33 0.54 -26.77
N ASN A 116 -5.45 -0.34 -27.26
CA ASN A 116 -5.29 -0.58 -28.70
C ASN A 116 -6.53 -1.19 -29.35
N GLU A 117 -7.25 -2.07 -28.63
CA GLU A 117 -8.50 -2.66 -29.12
C GLU A 117 -9.62 -1.61 -29.17
N TRP A 118 -9.73 -0.81 -28.12
CA TRP A 118 -10.69 0.31 -28.06
C TRP A 118 -10.44 1.32 -29.17
N ASP A 119 -9.19 1.75 -29.39
CA ASP A 119 -8.81 2.70 -30.45
C ASP A 119 -9.11 2.13 -31.83
N ALA A 120 -8.85 0.84 -32.07
CA ALA A 120 -9.16 0.17 -33.34
C ALA A 120 -10.67 0.16 -33.65
N ARG A 121 -11.53 -0.05 -32.64
CA ARG A 121 -12.99 -0.01 -32.83
C ARG A 121 -13.47 1.37 -33.30
N TRP A 122 -12.98 2.44 -32.68
CA TRP A 122 -13.34 3.80 -33.06
C TRP A 122 -12.82 4.24 -34.43
N ARG A 123 -11.77 3.60 -34.93
CA ARG A 123 -11.28 3.83 -36.31
C ARG A 123 -12.11 3.12 -37.39
N GLN A 124 -12.85 2.10 -37.03
CA GLN A 124 -13.72 1.34 -37.90
C GLN A 124 -15.16 1.82 -37.74
N ILE A 125 -15.47 2.98 -38.35
CA ILE A 125 -16.83 3.53 -38.34
C ILE A 125 -17.75 2.55 -39.03
N SER A 126 -18.76 2.05 -38.33
CA SER A 126 -19.77 1.17 -38.88
C SER A 126 -20.97 1.97 -39.39
N SER A 127 -21.54 1.52 -40.49
CA SER A 127 -22.84 2.00 -40.94
C SER A 127 -23.99 1.35 -40.17
N ASP A 128 -23.70 0.35 -39.35
CA ASP A 128 -24.67 -0.34 -38.47
C ASP A 128 -24.90 0.42 -37.17
N PRO A 129 -26.12 0.94 -36.92
CA PRO A 129 -26.46 1.61 -35.65
C PRO A 129 -26.24 0.73 -34.40
N ALA A 130 -26.40 -0.60 -34.52
CA ALA A 130 -26.19 -1.51 -33.40
C ALA A 130 -24.70 -1.63 -33.01
N GLU A 131 -23.80 -1.65 -33.98
CA GLU A 131 -22.35 -1.64 -33.73
C GLU A 131 -21.90 -0.31 -33.09
N ASN A 132 -22.48 0.81 -33.55
CA ASN A 132 -22.19 2.12 -32.97
C ASN A 132 -22.70 2.21 -31.51
N ALA A 133 -23.89 1.67 -31.25
CA ALA A 133 -24.44 1.59 -29.89
C ALA A 133 -23.55 0.72 -28.97
N ALA A 134 -23.12 -0.44 -29.47
CA ALA A 134 -22.17 -1.31 -28.74
C ALA A 134 -20.87 -0.60 -28.40
N THR A 135 -20.34 0.19 -29.34
CA THR A 135 -19.08 0.93 -29.18
C THR A 135 -19.21 2.07 -28.16
N ASP A 136 -20.32 2.82 -28.18
CA ASP A 136 -20.59 3.89 -27.19
C ASP A 136 -20.69 3.32 -25.78
N VAL A 137 -21.44 2.23 -25.60
CA VAL A 137 -21.59 1.54 -24.30
C VAL A 137 -20.26 0.96 -23.82
N ALA A 138 -19.50 0.29 -24.68
CA ALA A 138 -18.19 -0.27 -24.32
C ALA A 138 -17.19 0.83 -23.92
N THR A 139 -17.28 2.00 -24.55
CA THR A 139 -16.45 3.17 -24.19
C THR A 139 -16.83 3.72 -22.82
N THR A 140 -18.12 3.79 -22.49
CA THR A 140 -18.57 4.17 -21.15
C THR A 140 -18.07 3.18 -20.09
N GLN A 141 -18.15 1.89 -20.37
CA GLN A 141 -17.63 0.85 -19.47
C GLN A 141 -16.13 0.98 -19.27
N LEU A 142 -15.36 1.24 -20.33
CA LEU A 142 -13.93 1.50 -20.24
C LEU A 142 -13.62 2.74 -19.39
N ALA A 143 -14.34 3.85 -19.63
CA ALA A 143 -14.17 5.08 -18.84
C ALA A 143 -14.45 4.84 -17.35
N LEU A 144 -15.56 4.15 -17.03
CA LEU A 144 -15.92 3.79 -15.65
C LEU A 144 -14.87 2.88 -15.01
N TYR A 145 -14.39 1.88 -15.74
CA TYR A 145 -13.33 0.98 -15.24
C TYR A 145 -12.03 1.73 -14.96
N ALA A 146 -11.63 2.64 -15.84
CA ALA A 146 -10.44 3.47 -15.66
C ALA A 146 -10.57 4.43 -14.47
N ILE A 147 -11.75 5.06 -14.32
CA ILE A 147 -12.05 5.93 -13.17
C ILE A 147 -12.06 5.12 -11.86
N GLN A 148 -12.69 3.93 -11.85
CA GLN A 148 -12.68 3.04 -10.67
C GLN A 148 -11.27 2.63 -10.30
N SER A 149 -10.44 2.27 -11.28
CA SER A 149 -9.04 1.89 -11.07
C SER A 149 -8.24 3.04 -10.45
N LEU A 150 -8.48 4.27 -10.88
CA LEU A 150 -7.82 5.45 -10.31
C LEU A 150 -8.32 5.77 -8.90
N ALA A 151 -9.62 5.65 -8.66
CA ALA A 151 -10.26 6.09 -7.41
C ALA A 151 -10.15 5.04 -6.29
N TYR A 152 -10.17 3.75 -6.62
CA TYR A 152 -10.37 2.66 -5.66
C TYR A 152 -9.39 1.49 -5.80
N GLY A 153 -8.47 1.58 -6.75
CA GLY A 153 -7.50 0.54 -7.07
C GLY A 153 -7.85 -0.22 -8.34
N PHE A 154 -6.83 -0.55 -9.09
CA PHE A 154 -6.92 -1.47 -10.24
C PHE A 154 -7.15 -2.90 -9.77
N THR A 155 -6.62 -3.23 -8.58
CA THR A 155 -6.77 -4.55 -7.96
C THR A 155 -7.80 -4.51 -6.83
N ASP A 156 -8.52 -5.62 -6.63
CA ASP A 156 -9.39 -5.79 -5.47
C ASP A 156 -8.56 -6.33 -4.29
N PRO A 157 -8.53 -5.65 -3.14
CA PRO A 157 -7.79 -6.12 -1.97
C PRO A 157 -8.23 -7.51 -1.50
N THR A 158 -9.47 -7.93 -1.73
CA THR A 158 -9.97 -9.25 -1.31
C THR A 158 -9.34 -10.40 -2.10
N ASP A 159 -8.82 -10.14 -3.32
CA ASP A 159 -8.08 -11.13 -4.11
C ASP A 159 -6.77 -11.55 -3.41
N PHE A 160 -6.18 -10.66 -2.59
CA PHE A 160 -4.91 -10.86 -1.90
C PHE A 160 -5.08 -11.09 -0.41
N HIS A 161 -6.09 -10.46 0.16
CA HIS A 161 -6.38 -10.41 1.59
C HIS A 161 -7.85 -10.75 1.85
N PRO A 162 -8.23 -12.05 1.90
CA PRO A 162 -9.63 -12.47 2.00
C PRO A 162 -10.37 -11.95 3.24
N LYS A 163 -9.62 -11.46 4.25
CA LYS A 163 -10.18 -10.86 5.46
C LYS A 163 -10.38 -9.34 5.36
N TRP A 164 -9.96 -8.73 4.26
CA TRP A 164 -10.21 -7.33 4.01
C TRP A 164 -11.70 -7.12 3.75
N LYS A 165 -12.36 -6.37 4.62
CA LYS A 165 -13.77 -6.01 4.41
C LYS A 165 -13.87 -4.87 3.41
N ALA A 166 -14.85 -4.94 2.50
CA ALA A 166 -15.07 -3.86 1.55
C ALA A 166 -15.35 -2.54 2.29
N ILE A 167 -14.57 -1.51 1.95
CA ILE A 167 -14.78 -0.17 2.50
C ILE A 167 -15.87 0.51 1.68
N SER A 168 -16.83 1.13 2.36
CA SER A 168 -17.93 1.86 1.71
C SER A 168 -17.39 2.98 0.83
N ARG A 169 -17.69 2.92 -0.46
CA ARG A 169 -17.32 3.94 -1.46
C ARG A 169 -18.40 5.00 -1.48
N ARG A 170 -18.11 6.20 -0.98
CA ARG A 170 -19.09 7.29 -0.89
C ARG A 170 -19.43 7.95 -2.22
N VAL A 171 -18.52 7.87 -3.20
CA VAL A 171 -18.70 8.47 -4.54
C VAL A 171 -18.60 7.38 -5.58
N SER A 172 -19.55 7.29 -6.49
CA SER A 172 -19.52 6.31 -7.58
C SER A 172 -18.67 6.81 -8.75
N ALA A 173 -18.11 5.89 -9.55
CA ALA A 173 -17.41 6.24 -10.78
C ALA A 173 -18.29 7.04 -11.77
N TYR A 174 -19.59 6.78 -11.78
CA TYR A 174 -20.56 7.53 -12.57
C TYR A 174 -20.59 9.02 -12.20
N ALA A 175 -20.48 9.36 -10.91
CA ALA A 175 -20.48 10.75 -10.48
C ALA A 175 -19.23 11.51 -10.96
N PHE A 176 -18.07 10.86 -10.97
CA PHE A 176 -16.85 11.43 -11.55
C PHE A 176 -16.96 11.60 -13.07
N LEU A 177 -17.51 10.58 -13.74
CA LEU A 177 -17.74 10.65 -15.19
C LEU A 177 -18.72 11.77 -15.54
N ASP A 178 -19.80 11.92 -14.80
CA ASP A 178 -20.79 12.98 -14.98
C ASP A 178 -20.19 14.37 -14.81
N GLU A 179 -19.33 14.52 -13.82
CA GLU A 179 -18.63 15.79 -13.59
C GLU A 179 -17.73 16.14 -14.78
N ALA A 180 -16.97 15.17 -15.29
CA ALA A 180 -16.12 15.39 -16.46
C ALA A 180 -16.92 15.68 -17.74
N LEU A 181 -18.06 15.00 -17.94
CA LEU A 181 -18.92 15.17 -19.14
C LEU A 181 -19.71 16.49 -19.15
N LYS A 182 -19.94 17.12 -17.99
CA LYS A 182 -20.63 18.41 -17.88
C LYS A 182 -19.74 19.59 -18.28
N ASN A 183 -18.44 19.41 -18.27
CA ASN A 183 -17.46 20.46 -18.52
C ASN A 183 -16.95 20.40 -19.96
N ASP A 184 -16.09 21.35 -20.32
CA ASP A 184 -15.43 21.39 -21.63
C ASP A 184 -14.65 20.08 -21.86
N PRO A 185 -14.82 19.40 -23.00
CA PRO A 185 -14.13 18.16 -23.31
C PRO A 185 -12.59 18.22 -23.18
N SER A 186 -11.98 19.39 -23.41
CA SER A 186 -10.53 19.58 -23.23
C SER A 186 -10.08 19.47 -21.76
N GLN A 187 -11.00 19.63 -20.81
CA GLN A 187 -10.73 19.50 -19.38
C GLN A 187 -11.05 18.11 -18.82
N PHE A 188 -11.57 17.19 -19.64
CA PHE A 188 -12.03 15.87 -19.23
C PHE A 188 -10.97 15.11 -18.42
N SER A 189 -9.75 15.00 -18.94
CA SER A 189 -8.64 14.34 -18.24
C SER A 189 -8.28 15.06 -16.96
N THR A 190 -8.15 16.38 -16.98
CA THR A 190 -7.74 17.19 -15.82
C THR A 190 -8.72 17.05 -14.66
N ILE A 191 -10.04 17.09 -14.95
CA ILE A 191 -11.10 16.95 -13.93
C ILE A 191 -11.02 15.57 -13.27
N LEU A 192 -10.89 14.50 -14.06
CA LEU A 192 -10.82 13.16 -13.51
C LEU A 192 -9.56 12.93 -12.68
N LEU A 193 -8.41 13.45 -13.13
CA LEU A 193 -7.15 13.35 -12.39
C LEU A 193 -7.12 14.18 -11.11
N ASP A 194 -7.91 15.25 -11.04
CA ASP A 194 -8.07 16.05 -9.83
C ASP A 194 -9.07 15.44 -8.83
N LYS A 195 -10.18 14.88 -9.33
CA LYS A 195 -11.31 14.47 -8.50
C LYS A 195 -11.32 13.01 -8.10
N ALA A 196 -10.85 12.11 -8.97
CA ALA A 196 -10.97 10.68 -8.74
C ALA A 196 -9.93 10.10 -7.76
N PRO A 197 -8.65 10.53 -7.72
CA PRO A 197 -7.65 9.97 -6.81
C PRO A 197 -8.06 10.06 -5.33
N PRO A 198 -7.45 9.25 -4.44
CA PRO A 198 -7.58 9.41 -2.99
C PRO A 198 -7.21 10.83 -2.53
N GLU A 199 -7.93 11.37 -1.54
CA GLU A 199 -7.61 12.63 -0.88
C GLU A 199 -6.57 12.37 0.24
N ASP A 200 -5.37 11.94 -0.12
CA ASP A 200 -4.30 11.58 0.80
C ASP A 200 -2.97 12.17 0.29
N SER A 201 -2.31 13.00 1.09
CA SER A 201 -1.06 13.66 0.71
C SER A 201 0.06 12.65 0.41
N ARG A 202 0.03 11.48 1.04
CA ARG A 202 0.99 10.38 0.78
C ARG A 202 0.82 9.80 -0.61
N TYR A 203 -0.43 9.75 -1.11
CA TYR A 203 -0.72 9.34 -2.49
C TYR A 203 -0.06 10.30 -3.49
N ASP A 204 -0.21 11.60 -3.30
CA ASP A 204 0.39 12.61 -4.17
C ASP A 204 1.93 12.54 -4.16
N GLU A 205 2.52 12.36 -2.98
CA GLU A 205 3.98 12.21 -2.84
C GLU A 205 4.50 10.90 -3.45
N MET A 206 3.73 9.82 -3.39
CA MET A 206 4.06 8.55 -4.08
C MET A 206 4.03 8.72 -5.59
N VAL A 207 3.04 9.43 -6.14
CA VAL A 207 2.97 9.75 -7.58
C VAL A 207 4.15 10.62 -8.03
N LYS A 208 4.53 11.64 -7.24
CA LYS A 208 5.74 12.45 -7.49
C LYS A 208 7.01 11.59 -7.45
N SER A 209 7.07 10.68 -6.48
CA SER A 209 8.20 9.74 -6.36
C SER A 209 8.27 8.79 -7.54
N LEU A 210 7.13 8.26 -8.01
CA LEU A 210 7.08 7.44 -9.23
C LEU A 210 7.64 8.19 -10.44
N ALA A 211 7.28 9.46 -10.61
CA ALA A 211 7.82 10.30 -11.68
C ALA A 211 9.35 10.48 -11.55
N ARG A 212 9.85 10.72 -10.32
CA ARG A 212 11.28 10.83 -10.04
C ARG A 212 12.04 9.55 -10.37
N TYR A 213 11.54 8.38 -9.96
CA TYR A 213 12.19 7.10 -10.25
C TYR A 213 12.12 6.74 -11.72
N ARG A 214 11.08 7.12 -12.45
CA ARG A 214 11.02 7.01 -13.91
C ARG A 214 12.09 7.84 -14.60
N GLU A 215 12.34 9.05 -14.12
CA GLU A 215 13.42 9.88 -14.67
C GLU A 215 14.79 9.25 -14.39
N ILE A 216 15.02 8.71 -13.18
CA ILE A 216 16.24 7.95 -12.89
C ILE A 216 16.39 6.78 -13.86
N ALA A 217 15.33 6.00 -14.08
CA ALA A 217 15.35 4.87 -15.01
C ALA A 217 15.60 5.30 -16.46
N ARG A 218 14.98 6.42 -16.91
CA ARG A 218 15.18 7.00 -18.25
C ARG A 218 16.61 7.42 -18.48
N LEU A 219 17.32 7.88 -17.45
CA LEU A 219 18.74 8.24 -17.48
C LEU A 219 19.67 7.02 -17.39
N GLY A 220 19.14 5.79 -17.41
CA GLY A 220 19.89 4.53 -17.37
C GLY A 220 19.95 3.88 -15.99
N GLY A 221 19.23 4.42 -14.99
CA GLY A 221 19.19 3.88 -13.62
C GLY A 221 20.53 4.03 -12.90
N TRP A 222 20.76 3.15 -11.96
CA TRP A 222 22.05 3.05 -11.27
C TRP A 222 22.79 1.74 -11.61
N ARG A 223 24.11 1.83 -11.61
CA ARG A 223 25.00 0.69 -11.83
C ARG A 223 25.12 -0.14 -10.55
N LYS A 224 25.24 -1.45 -10.71
CA LYS A 224 25.50 -2.35 -9.58
C LYS A 224 26.84 -2.05 -8.91
N LEU A 225 26.82 -2.04 -7.58
CA LEU A 225 27.98 -1.94 -6.72
C LEU A 225 28.64 -3.31 -6.56
N PRO A 226 29.97 -3.41 -6.52
CA PRO A 226 30.65 -4.67 -6.26
C PRO A 226 30.34 -5.15 -4.83
N VAL A 227 30.07 -6.46 -4.71
CA VAL A 227 29.88 -7.10 -3.40
C VAL A 227 31.26 -7.43 -2.84
N THR A 228 31.53 -6.95 -1.63
CA THR A 228 32.78 -7.23 -0.90
C THR A 228 32.57 -8.36 0.10
N ALA A 229 33.58 -9.20 0.29
CA ALA A 229 33.50 -10.31 1.25
C ALA A 229 33.47 -9.84 2.73
N VAL A 230 34.02 -8.65 2.99
CA VAL A 230 34.05 -8.02 4.32
C VAL A 230 33.29 -6.72 4.25
N ALA A 231 32.50 -6.44 5.30
CA ALA A 231 31.80 -5.18 5.43
C ALA A 231 32.79 -4.01 5.51
N SER A 232 32.52 -2.92 4.77
CA SER A 232 33.33 -1.69 4.80
C SER A 232 32.57 -0.59 5.51
N GLY A 233 33.22 0.09 6.46
CA GLY A 233 32.64 1.16 7.27
C GLY A 233 33.47 2.45 7.26
N PRO A 234 33.23 3.38 8.19
CA PRO A 234 33.95 4.64 8.27
C PRO A 234 35.46 4.43 8.38
N GLY A 235 36.23 5.08 7.49
CA GLY A 235 37.71 4.96 7.38
C GLY A 235 38.18 3.84 6.47
N ASP A 236 37.31 2.87 6.14
CA ASP A 236 37.71 1.76 5.26
C ASP A 236 37.73 2.17 3.79
N PRO A 237 38.64 1.60 2.98
CA PRO A 237 38.64 1.79 1.54
C PRO A 237 37.45 1.03 0.90
N TYR A 238 36.82 1.68 -0.09
CA TYR A 238 35.84 1.02 -0.94
C TYR A 238 36.18 1.25 -2.43
N PRO A 239 36.33 0.19 -3.24
CA PRO A 239 36.82 0.30 -4.61
C PRO A 239 36.06 1.27 -5.49
N GLU A 240 34.71 1.21 -5.41
CA GLU A 240 33.79 1.99 -6.23
C GLU A 240 33.07 3.10 -5.41
N LEU A 241 33.83 3.79 -4.54
CA LEU A 241 33.28 4.83 -3.65
C LEU A 241 32.54 5.95 -4.42
N LYS A 242 33.02 6.30 -5.63
CA LYS A 242 32.34 7.29 -6.48
C LYS A 242 30.96 6.81 -6.91
N LEU A 243 30.86 5.53 -7.28
CA LEU A 243 29.60 4.90 -7.68
C LEU A 243 28.64 4.79 -6.51
N LEU A 244 29.13 4.38 -5.33
CA LEU A 244 28.35 4.37 -4.08
C LEU A 244 27.77 5.75 -3.77
N ARG A 245 28.57 6.79 -3.79
CA ARG A 245 28.11 8.15 -3.52
C ARG A 245 27.07 8.61 -4.54
N ALA A 246 27.27 8.31 -5.83
CA ALA A 246 26.28 8.61 -6.86
C ALA A 246 24.96 7.86 -6.62
N ARG A 247 25.02 6.59 -6.17
CA ARG A 247 23.85 5.78 -5.82
C ARG A 247 23.08 6.39 -4.64
N LEU A 248 23.77 6.78 -3.57
CA LEU A 248 23.17 7.41 -2.40
C LEU A 248 22.59 8.81 -2.72
N GLN A 249 23.23 9.56 -3.66
CA GLN A 249 22.69 10.84 -4.12
C GLN A 249 21.42 10.69 -4.95
N ALA A 250 21.32 9.67 -5.78
CA ALA A 250 20.16 9.46 -6.67
C ALA A 250 18.84 9.36 -5.89
N GLU A 251 18.86 8.78 -4.71
CA GLU A 251 17.70 8.64 -3.83
C GLU A 251 17.62 9.69 -2.70
N GLY A 252 18.61 10.59 -2.62
CA GLY A 252 18.63 11.70 -1.66
C GLY A 252 19.18 11.36 -0.28
N ASP A 253 19.84 10.19 -0.10
CA ASP A 253 20.49 9.83 1.16
C ASP A 253 21.79 10.61 1.38
N LEU A 254 22.49 10.95 0.31
CA LEU A 254 23.64 11.83 0.33
C LEU A 254 23.26 13.19 -0.27
N PRO A 255 23.09 14.24 0.55
CA PRO A 255 22.73 15.56 0.03
C PRO A 255 23.75 16.06 -1.01
N GLY A 256 23.25 16.65 -2.10
CA GLY A 256 24.09 17.35 -3.08
C GLY A 256 24.81 18.53 -2.45
N GLY A 257 26.03 18.79 -2.82
CA GLY A 257 26.81 19.93 -2.33
C GLY A 257 28.29 19.79 -2.73
N ASN A 258 28.97 20.90 -2.79
CA ASN A 258 30.30 21.05 -3.36
C ASN A 258 31.25 19.87 -3.19
N SER A 259 31.56 19.34 -4.35
CA SER A 259 32.79 18.63 -4.62
C SER A 259 33.12 17.42 -3.76
N ILE A 260 32.64 16.28 -4.22
CA ILE A 260 33.34 15.02 -4.02
C ILE A 260 34.73 15.12 -4.70
N LYS A 261 35.51 16.16 -4.34
CA LYS A 261 36.93 16.29 -4.70
C LYS A 261 37.84 15.53 -3.76
N SER A 262 37.26 14.69 -2.89
CA SER A 262 38.05 13.79 -2.06
C SER A 262 38.76 12.78 -2.97
N ARG A 263 40.06 12.93 -3.11
CA ARG A 263 40.95 11.93 -3.72
C ARG A 263 41.09 10.66 -2.86
N ARG A 264 40.49 10.68 -1.66
CA ARG A 264 40.48 9.55 -0.72
C ARG A 264 39.54 8.48 -1.22
N ARG A 265 39.96 7.24 -1.19
CA ARG A 265 39.19 6.05 -1.53
C ARG A 265 38.45 5.46 -0.32
N GLU A 266 38.46 6.15 0.82
CA GLU A 266 37.93 5.73 2.10
C GLU A 266 36.49 6.28 2.30
N ILE A 267 35.64 5.52 2.93
CA ILE A 267 34.30 5.93 3.37
C ILE A 267 34.48 6.99 4.47
N ASP A 268 34.26 8.25 4.13
CA ASP A 268 34.27 9.34 5.12
C ASP A 268 32.98 9.35 5.95
N GLN A 269 32.98 10.09 7.06
CA GLN A 269 31.83 10.15 7.98
C GLN A 269 30.55 10.57 7.25
N ARG A 270 30.61 11.53 6.33
CA ARG A 270 29.44 11.96 5.54
C ARG A 270 28.86 10.83 4.67
N THR A 271 29.71 10.01 4.10
CA THR A 271 29.28 8.84 3.33
C THR A 271 28.70 7.76 4.25
N ALA A 272 29.31 7.55 5.44
CA ALA A 272 28.77 6.63 6.44
C ALA A 272 27.41 7.07 6.98
N ASP A 273 27.20 8.36 7.21
CA ASP A 273 25.90 8.90 7.62
C ASP A 273 24.84 8.74 6.51
N ALA A 274 25.26 8.89 5.25
CA ALA A 274 24.39 8.60 4.11
C ALA A 274 24.05 7.11 3.99
N ILE A 275 24.98 6.21 4.29
CA ILE A 275 24.72 4.77 4.38
C ILE A 275 23.70 4.48 5.50
N LYS A 276 23.86 5.07 6.68
CA LYS A 276 22.89 4.95 7.79
C LYS A 276 21.48 5.43 7.38
N SER A 277 21.42 6.57 6.68
CA SER A 277 20.17 7.10 6.16
C SER A 277 19.50 6.12 5.18
N PHE A 278 20.29 5.56 4.25
CA PHE A 278 19.83 4.53 3.33
C PHE A 278 19.34 3.29 4.07
N GLN A 279 20.13 2.74 5.00
CA GLN A 279 19.80 1.57 5.80
C GLN A 279 18.48 1.77 6.56
N PHE A 280 18.34 2.89 7.27
CA PHE A 280 17.11 3.22 8.00
C PHE A 280 15.88 3.21 7.10
N ARG A 281 15.98 3.83 5.92
CA ARG A 281 14.88 3.94 4.97
C ARG A 281 14.61 2.62 4.19
N HIS A 282 15.46 1.62 4.37
CA HIS A 282 15.31 0.27 3.80
C HIS A 282 15.11 -0.82 4.85
N GLY A 283 14.72 -0.47 6.08
CA GLY A 283 14.47 -1.44 7.13
C GLY A 283 15.71 -2.25 7.55
N ILE A 284 16.90 -1.71 7.33
CA ILE A 284 18.18 -2.32 7.70
C ILE A 284 18.73 -1.60 8.93
N GLU A 285 19.43 -2.32 9.81
CA GLU A 285 20.12 -1.72 10.96
C GLU A 285 21.03 -0.58 10.52
N PRO A 286 20.84 0.67 11.02
CA PRO A 286 21.56 1.84 10.55
C PRO A 286 22.95 1.97 11.18
N ASP A 287 23.81 0.98 10.96
CA ASP A 287 25.18 0.91 11.49
C ASP A 287 26.21 1.71 10.67
N GLY A 288 25.91 2.04 9.41
CA GLY A 288 26.78 2.78 8.50
C GLY A 288 27.84 1.91 7.81
N TYR A 289 27.69 0.58 7.88
CA TYR A 289 28.57 -0.37 7.22
C TYR A 289 27.93 -0.94 5.95
N LEU A 290 28.74 -1.14 4.91
CA LEU A 290 28.35 -1.81 3.68
C LEU A 290 28.47 -3.33 3.85
N GLY A 291 27.59 -3.90 4.67
CA GLY A 291 27.43 -5.34 4.79
C GLY A 291 26.69 -5.95 3.60
N GLN A 292 26.57 -7.29 3.57
CA GLN A 292 25.92 -8.01 2.47
C GLN A 292 24.48 -7.56 2.23
N ARG A 293 23.69 -7.37 3.30
CA ARG A 293 22.28 -6.92 3.21
C ARG A 293 22.19 -5.51 2.64
N THR A 294 23.06 -4.58 3.09
CA THR A 294 23.12 -3.21 2.57
C THR A 294 23.49 -3.17 1.09
N LEU A 295 24.49 -3.96 0.67
CA LEU A 295 24.92 -4.04 -0.74
C LEU A 295 23.87 -4.71 -1.63
N ALA A 296 23.18 -5.74 -1.14
CA ALA A 296 22.06 -6.37 -1.85
C ALA A 296 20.95 -5.34 -2.11
N GLU A 297 20.59 -4.56 -1.10
CA GLU A 297 19.54 -3.55 -1.17
C GLU A 297 19.93 -2.37 -2.07
N LEU A 298 21.18 -1.89 -2.02
CA LEU A 298 21.71 -0.88 -2.94
C LEU A 298 21.71 -1.34 -4.40
N ASN A 299 21.78 -2.64 -4.63
CA ASN A 299 21.86 -3.27 -5.94
C ASN A 299 20.49 -3.66 -6.53
N ILE A 300 19.39 -3.45 -5.81
CA ILE A 300 18.06 -3.65 -6.38
C ILE A 300 17.89 -2.69 -7.57
N PRO A 301 17.48 -3.19 -8.75
CA PRO A 301 17.33 -2.37 -9.94
C PRO A 301 16.29 -1.28 -9.79
N THR A 302 16.41 -0.19 -10.55
CA THR A 302 15.43 0.90 -10.58
C THR A 302 14.05 0.42 -11.06
N SER A 303 14.00 -0.59 -11.95
CA SER A 303 12.76 -1.24 -12.40
C SER A 303 11.97 -1.82 -11.22
N ASP A 304 12.64 -2.51 -10.32
CA ASP A 304 11.99 -3.16 -9.19
C ASP A 304 11.48 -2.12 -8.17
N ARG A 305 12.21 -1.00 -8.01
CA ARG A 305 11.72 0.16 -7.22
C ARG A 305 10.49 0.79 -7.84
N LEU A 306 10.47 0.95 -9.18
CA LEU A 306 9.29 1.42 -9.89
C LEU A 306 8.09 0.49 -9.70
N ASN A 307 8.32 -0.81 -9.83
CA ASN A 307 7.30 -1.83 -9.63
C ASN A 307 6.73 -1.78 -8.20
N SER A 308 7.61 -1.67 -7.20
CA SER A 308 7.19 -1.51 -5.80
C SER A 308 6.36 -0.23 -5.59
N LEU A 309 6.74 0.90 -6.19
CA LEU A 309 5.95 2.13 -6.13
C LEU A 309 4.57 1.97 -6.76
N ILE A 310 4.48 1.35 -7.93
CA ILE A 310 3.20 1.15 -8.66
C ILE A 310 2.19 0.36 -7.82
N ILE A 311 2.60 -0.78 -7.26
CA ILE A 311 1.69 -1.60 -6.46
C ILE A 311 1.32 -0.95 -5.12
N ASN A 312 2.21 -0.16 -4.52
CA ASN A 312 1.89 0.53 -3.27
C ASN A 312 1.02 1.80 -3.50
N ILE A 313 1.13 2.45 -4.66
CA ILE A 313 0.16 3.48 -5.08
C ILE A 313 -1.24 2.83 -5.21
N ASP A 314 -1.33 1.61 -5.72
CA ASP A 314 -2.61 0.90 -5.81
C ASP A 314 -3.18 0.52 -4.43
N ARG A 315 -2.33 0.05 -3.51
CA ARG A 315 -2.71 -0.22 -2.11
C ARG A 315 -3.24 1.01 -1.38
N LEU A 316 -2.71 2.21 -1.67
CA LEU A 316 -3.25 3.46 -1.12
C LEU A 316 -4.69 3.73 -1.60
N ARG A 317 -5.06 3.31 -2.80
CA ARG A 317 -6.41 3.44 -3.34
C ARG A 317 -7.44 2.53 -2.65
N TRP A 318 -7.00 1.46 -1.97
CA TRP A 318 -7.89 0.58 -1.22
C TRP A 318 -8.46 1.24 0.03
N MET A 319 -7.78 2.28 0.51
CA MET A 319 -8.15 2.98 1.75
C MET A 319 -9.40 3.86 1.56
N PRO A 320 -10.10 4.22 2.67
CA PRO A 320 -11.18 5.21 2.59
C PRO A 320 -10.68 6.51 1.95
N ARG A 321 -11.50 7.17 1.14
CA ARG A 321 -11.11 8.38 0.40
C ARG A 321 -10.51 9.48 1.29
N ALA A 322 -11.05 9.67 2.49
CA ALA A 322 -10.56 10.64 3.47
C ALA A 322 -9.72 9.98 4.58
N TYR A 323 -8.99 8.92 4.25
CA TYR A 323 -8.24 8.10 5.21
C TYR A 323 -7.27 8.94 6.04
N GLU A 324 -6.41 9.74 5.40
CA GLU A 324 -5.44 10.59 6.09
C GLU A 324 -6.09 11.54 7.11
N LYS A 325 -7.29 12.08 6.79
CA LYS A 325 -8.01 13.05 7.64
C LYS A 325 -8.78 12.40 8.78
N SER A 326 -8.96 11.08 8.76
CA SER A 326 -9.69 10.35 9.79
C SER A 326 -8.83 10.11 11.03
N GLU A 327 -9.49 9.91 12.18
CA GLU A 327 -8.81 9.43 13.38
C GLU A 327 -8.73 7.90 13.30
N HIS A 328 -7.51 7.35 13.30
CA HIS A 328 -7.29 5.91 13.18
C HIS A 328 -5.90 5.47 13.66
N LEU A 329 -5.77 4.18 13.90
CA LEU A 329 -4.49 3.49 14.04
C LEU A 329 -4.14 2.79 12.72
N GLU A 330 -2.88 2.84 12.36
CA GLU A 330 -2.29 2.16 11.21
C GLU A 330 -1.14 1.28 11.69
N VAL A 331 -1.23 -0.03 11.45
CA VAL A 331 -0.13 -0.97 11.65
C VAL A 331 0.37 -1.38 10.29
N ASN A 332 1.51 -0.84 9.86
CA ASN A 332 2.17 -1.32 8.65
C ASN A 332 3.03 -2.54 8.99
N ILE A 333 2.57 -3.70 8.54
CA ILE A 333 3.18 -5.00 8.84
C ILE A 333 4.59 -5.10 8.24
N ALA A 334 4.77 -4.68 6.98
CA ALA A 334 6.07 -4.76 6.31
C ALA A 334 7.13 -3.89 6.99
N GLU A 335 6.76 -2.71 7.47
CA GLU A 335 7.64 -1.81 8.22
C GLU A 335 7.81 -2.21 9.70
N SER A 336 6.87 -3.01 10.23
CA SER A 336 6.75 -3.30 11.66
C SER A 336 6.63 -2.04 12.51
N ALA A 337 5.70 -1.15 12.12
CA ALA A 337 5.43 0.12 12.80
C ALA A 337 3.93 0.35 12.99
N LEU A 338 3.56 0.91 14.15
CA LEU A 338 2.22 1.42 14.45
C LEU A 338 2.26 2.94 14.44
N ARG A 339 1.27 3.55 13.80
CA ARG A 339 1.03 5.01 13.80
C ARG A 339 -0.38 5.29 14.28
N MET A 340 -0.55 6.43 14.94
CA MET A 340 -1.87 7.02 15.19
C MET A 340 -1.99 8.33 14.43
N PHE A 341 -3.11 8.49 13.75
CA PHE A 341 -3.46 9.73 13.05
C PHE A 341 -4.70 10.37 13.67
N ASP A 342 -4.74 11.70 13.65
CA ASP A 342 -5.92 12.51 13.95
C ASP A 342 -5.91 13.77 13.08
N LYS A 343 -6.98 13.98 12.29
CA LYS A 343 -7.16 15.16 11.42
C LYS A 343 -5.96 15.45 10.51
N GLY A 344 -5.41 14.41 9.89
CA GLY A 344 -4.26 14.51 8.99
C GLY A 344 -2.91 14.67 9.68
N LYS A 345 -2.85 14.58 11.01
CA LYS A 345 -1.59 14.65 11.75
C LYS A 345 -1.21 13.30 12.34
N GLN A 346 0.02 12.90 12.14
CA GLN A 346 0.59 11.78 12.85
C GLN A 346 0.83 12.18 14.32
N ILE A 347 0.11 11.55 15.24
CA ILE A 347 0.18 11.83 16.68
C ILE A 347 1.35 11.08 17.31
N THR A 348 1.52 9.81 16.95
CA THR A 348 2.65 8.98 17.42
C THR A 348 3.05 7.97 16.35
N VAL A 349 4.28 7.49 16.46
CA VAL A 349 4.78 6.32 15.74
C VAL A 349 5.59 5.46 16.72
N MET A 350 5.38 4.14 16.68
CA MET A 350 6.12 3.22 17.54
C MET A 350 6.43 1.90 16.82
N PRO A 351 7.58 1.27 17.13
CA PRO A 351 7.88 -0.08 16.67
C PRO A 351 6.83 -1.08 17.15
N VAL A 352 6.56 -2.08 16.32
CA VAL A 352 5.75 -3.24 16.69
C VAL A 352 6.48 -4.53 16.31
N ILE A 353 6.04 -5.66 16.89
CA ILE A 353 6.45 -7.00 16.49
C ILE A 353 5.25 -7.66 15.84
N VAL A 354 5.43 -8.16 14.62
CA VAL A 354 4.40 -8.81 13.81
C VAL A 354 4.62 -10.32 13.74
N GLY A 355 3.72 -11.04 13.11
CA GLY A 355 3.78 -12.49 12.97
C GLY A 355 4.96 -12.95 12.12
N VAL A 356 5.54 -14.11 12.50
CA VAL A 356 6.67 -14.71 11.78
C VAL A 356 6.26 -15.13 10.37
N LYS A 357 7.14 -14.85 9.41
CA LYS A 357 6.94 -15.25 8.01
C LYS A 357 6.75 -16.77 7.86
N GLY A 358 5.85 -17.17 6.96
CA GLY A 358 5.60 -18.56 6.58
C GLY A 358 4.61 -19.29 7.47
N LYS A 359 4.63 -19.12 8.80
CA LYS A 359 3.78 -19.90 9.71
C LYS A 359 2.65 -19.11 10.38
N HIS A 360 2.94 -17.90 10.82
CA HIS A 360 2.07 -17.14 11.70
C HIS A 360 1.97 -15.67 11.24
N GLN A 361 1.68 -15.48 9.97
CA GLN A 361 1.57 -14.13 9.40
C GLN A 361 0.46 -13.32 10.08
N THR A 362 0.74 -12.06 10.40
CA THR A 362 -0.30 -11.11 10.78
C THR A 362 -1.18 -10.84 9.56
N PRO A 363 -2.50 -11.09 9.63
CA PRO A 363 -3.38 -10.86 8.48
C PRO A 363 -3.58 -9.37 8.21
N VAL A 364 -3.81 -9.05 6.94
CA VAL A 364 -4.17 -7.72 6.49
C VAL A 364 -5.68 -7.55 6.54
N PHE A 365 -6.17 -6.63 7.36
CA PHE A 365 -7.60 -6.34 7.51
C PHE A 365 -7.79 -5.05 8.32
N HIS A 366 -9.02 -4.59 8.48
CA HIS A 366 -9.35 -3.48 9.36
C HIS A 366 -10.47 -3.86 10.34
N GLY A 367 -10.51 -3.15 11.47
CA GLY A 367 -11.49 -3.33 12.51
C GLY A 367 -11.55 -2.10 13.42
N ASP A 368 -12.30 -2.23 14.50
CA ASP A 368 -12.46 -1.16 15.49
C ASP A 368 -12.02 -1.64 16.86
N ILE A 369 -11.05 -0.96 17.49
CA ILE A 369 -10.70 -1.25 18.87
C ILE A 369 -11.81 -0.73 19.77
N GLU A 370 -12.43 -1.63 20.53
CA GLU A 370 -13.59 -1.36 21.38
C GLU A 370 -13.23 -1.21 22.85
N HIS A 371 -12.22 -1.92 23.29
CA HIS A 371 -11.81 -1.95 24.70
C HIS A 371 -10.38 -2.47 24.88
N LEU A 372 -9.85 -2.25 26.07
CA LEU A 372 -8.60 -2.84 26.51
C LEU A 372 -8.78 -3.62 27.82
N PHE A 373 -7.78 -4.46 28.12
CA PHE A 373 -7.65 -5.10 29.41
C PHE A 373 -6.31 -4.72 30.03
N PHE A 374 -6.33 -4.22 31.25
CA PHE A 374 -5.13 -4.12 32.08
C PHE A 374 -4.87 -5.45 32.76
N ARG A 375 -3.57 -5.79 32.90
CA ARG A 375 -3.09 -7.05 33.49
C ARG A 375 -3.87 -8.26 32.96
N PRO A 376 -3.85 -8.49 31.62
CA PRO A 376 -4.69 -9.49 30.99
C PRO A 376 -4.32 -10.91 31.41
N TYR A 377 -5.30 -11.78 31.42
CA TYR A 377 -5.04 -13.20 31.23
C TYR A 377 -4.72 -13.49 29.77
N TRP A 378 -3.76 -14.38 29.54
CA TRP A 378 -3.56 -14.94 28.20
C TRP A 378 -4.25 -16.30 28.07
N ASN A 379 -5.38 -16.34 27.44
CA ASN A 379 -6.04 -17.56 27.03
C ASN A 379 -5.26 -18.14 25.86
N VAL A 380 -4.49 -19.20 26.11
CA VAL A 380 -3.59 -19.80 25.12
C VAL A 380 -4.40 -20.43 23.99
N PRO A 381 -4.15 -20.06 22.73
CA PRO A 381 -4.80 -20.70 21.58
C PRO A 381 -4.55 -22.22 21.58
N PRO A 382 -5.55 -23.05 21.23
CA PRO A 382 -5.39 -24.52 21.22
C PRO A 382 -4.23 -25.01 20.35
N SER A 383 -3.91 -24.28 19.26
CA SER A 383 -2.76 -24.59 18.41
C SER A 383 -1.45 -24.46 19.17
N ILE A 384 -1.22 -23.36 19.88
CA ILE A 384 -0.01 -23.11 20.68
C ILE A 384 0.05 -24.10 21.86
N ALA A 385 -1.08 -24.31 22.55
CA ALA A 385 -1.15 -25.30 23.62
C ALA A 385 -0.66 -26.67 23.16
N ARG A 386 -1.15 -27.13 22.00
CA ARG A 386 -0.84 -28.45 21.42
C ARG A 386 0.59 -28.57 20.89
N THR A 387 1.11 -27.54 20.23
CA THR A 387 2.40 -27.63 19.52
C THR A 387 3.59 -27.20 20.36
N GLU A 388 3.39 -26.43 21.42
CA GLU A 388 4.47 -25.83 22.19
C GLU A 388 4.37 -26.13 23.69
N ILE A 389 3.28 -25.69 24.36
CA ILE A 389 3.20 -25.73 25.81
C ILE A 389 3.07 -27.18 26.34
N VAL A 390 2.11 -27.95 25.83
CA VAL A 390 1.88 -29.31 26.30
C VAL A 390 3.10 -30.22 26.07
N PRO A 391 3.74 -30.26 24.90
CA PRO A 391 4.95 -31.04 24.70
C PRO A 391 6.09 -30.65 25.66
N ALA A 392 6.28 -29.35 25.91
CA ALA A 392 7.31 -28.86 26.83
C ALA A 392 6.99 -29.21 28.32
N ALA A 393 5.71 -29.24 28.68
CA ALA A 393 5.26 -29.49 30.06
C ALA A 393 5.24 -30.98 30.43
N LEU A 394 5.12 -31.90 29.46
CA LEU A 394 4.87 -33.34 29.75
C LEU A 394 5.97 -34.01 30.59
N ASN A 395 7.23 -33.58 30.48
CA ASN A 395 8.34 -34.16 31.24
C ASN A 395 8.29 -33.81 32.74
N ASN A 396 7.88 -32.58 33.07
CA ASN A 396 7.70 -32.12 34.46
C ASN A 396 6.52 -31.12 34.50
N PRO A 397 5.27 -31.62 34.52
CA PRO A 397 4.08 -30.80 34.39
C PRO A 397 3.97 -29.69 35.43
N ILE A 398 4.18 -30.02 36.69
CA ILE A 398 3.99 -29.07 37.79
C ILE A 398 5.03 -27.94 37.71
N ASP A 399 6.30 -28.29 37.59
CA ASP A 399 7.39 -27.32 37.55
C ASP A 399 7.25 -26.40 36.34
N TYR A 400 7.02 -26.94 35.14
CA TYR A 400 6.86 -26.15 33.91
C TYR A 400 5.69 -25.18 34.00
N MET A 401 4.52 -25.66 34.42
CA MET A 401 3.30 -24.84 34.48
C MET A 401 3.43 -23.75 35.58
N THR A 402 4.02 -24.08 36.71
CA THR A 402 4.26 -23.12 37.80
C THR A 402 5.27 -22.05 37.38
N LYS A 403 6.39 -22.47 36.81
CA LYS A 403 7.45 -21.55 36.36
C LYS A 403 6.95 -20.51 35.35
N HIS A 404 6.03 -20.94 34.47
CA HIS A 404 5.48 -20.06 33.43
C HIS A 404 4.12 -19.47 33.77
N ASN A 405 3.66 -19.59 35.01
CA ASN A 405 2.37 -19.06 35.50
C ASN A 405 1.17 -19.55 34.70
N TYR A 406 1.20 -20.83 34.22
CA TYR A 406 0.11 -21.45 33.50
C TYR A 406 -0.86 -22.18 34.43
N GLU A 407 -2.15 -22.11 34.09
CA GLU A 407 -3.24 -22.84 34.71
C GLU A 407 -3.99 -23.68 33.65
N ILE A 408 -4.55 -24.82 34.08
CA ILE A 408 -5.50 -25.59 33.27
C ILE A 408 -6.90 -25.19 33.68
N ILE A 409 -7.73 -24.81 32.72
CA ILE A 409 -9.08 -24.32 32.96
C ILE A 409 -10.12 -25.09 32.14
N PRO A 410 -11.38 -25.24 32.61
CA PRO A 410 -12.41 -26.01 31.91
C PRO A 410 -12.94 -25.29 30.66
N PHE A 411 -12.97 -23.96 30.66
CA PHE A 411 -13.40 -23.12 29.53
C PHE A 411 -12.78 -21.72 29.62
N TYR A 412 -12.71 -21.00 28.52
CA TYR A 412 -12.26 -19.62 28.51
C TYR A 412 -13.23 -18.73 29.30
N GLY A 413 -12.68 -17.89 30.19
CA GLY A 413 -13.47 -17.05 31.12
C GLY A 413 -13.73 -17.72 32.48
N ALA A 414 -13.26 -18.95 32.71
CA ALA A 414 -13.33 -19.59 34.03
C ALA A 414 -12.70 -18.68 35.12
N ALA A 415 -13.33 -18.62 36.29
CA ALA A 415 -12.81 -17.88 37.44
C ALA A 415 -11.47 -18.51 37.91
N ALA A 416 -10.66 -17.75 38.64
CA ALA A 416 -9.35 -18.23 39.14
C ALA A 416 -9.47 -19.48 40.03
N ASN A 417 -10.55 -19.55 40.81
CA ASN A 417 -10.83 -20.70 41.69
C ASN A 417 -11.34 -21.96 40.97
N GLN A 418 -11.50 -21.91 39.63
CA GLN A 418 -11.93 -23.02 38.79
C GLN A 418 -10.74 -23.68 38.08
N ALA A 419 -9.50 -23.29 38.39
CA ALA A 419 -8.32 -23.95 37.88
C ALA A 419 -8.29 -25.44 38.27
N LEU A 420 -7.93 -26.30 37.32
CA LEU A 420 -7.88 -27.74 37.49
C LEU A 420 -6.45 -28.20 37.87
N PRO A 421 -6.30 -29.36 38.54
CA PRO A 421 -4.98 -29.86 38.88
C PRO A 421 -4.08 -30.05 37.67
N VAL A 422 -2.81 -29.66 37.81
CA VAL A 422 -1.79 -29.86 36.79
C VAL A 422 -1.29 -31.32 36.87
N ASN A 423 -1.60 -32.07 35.82
CA ASN A 423 -1.13 -33.43 35.64
C ASN A 423 -1.14 -33.81 34.15
N SER A 424 -0.47 -34.91 33.78
CA SER A 424 -0.37 -35.35 32.38
C SER A 424 -1.75 -35.64 31.74
N ALA A 425 -2.72 -36.14 32.52
CA ALA A 425 -4.06 -36.42 31.98
C ALA A 425 -4.80 -35.15 31.57
N ASN A 426 -4.74 -34.07 32.38
CA ASN A 426 -5.36 -32.79 32.09
C ASN A 426 -4.59 -32.04 30.99
N LEU A 427 -3.26 -32.13 30.94
CA LEU A 427 -2.46 -31.59 29.82
C LEU A 427 -2.83 -32.26 28.48
N ASN A 428 -3.00 -33.58 28.47
CA ASN A 428 -3.45 -34.27 27.28
C ASN A 428 -4.87 -33.84 26.83
N LYS A 429 -5.78 -33.58 27.76
CA LYS A 429 -7.09 -32.98 27.44
C LYS A 429 -6.95 -31.56 26.89
N ALA A 430 -6.00 -30.78 27.40
CA ALA A 430 -5.73 -29.43 26.88
C ALA A 430 -5.12 -29.48 25.45
N SER A 431 -4.31 -30.50 25.12
CA SER A 431 -3.79 -30.67 23.77
C SER A 431 -4.87 -31.03 22.74
N THR A 432 -5.96 -31.67 23.18
CA THR A 432 -7.10 -32.03 22.32
C THR A 432 -8.23 -30.98 22.29
N GLY A 433 -8.09 -29.90 23.09
CA GLY A 433 -9.10 -28.85 23.20
C GLY A 433 -10.31 -29.17 24.10
N SER A 434 -10.24 -30.28 24.86
CA SER A 434 -11.26 -30.62 25.87
C SER A 434 -11.11 -29.83 27.16
N LEU A 435 -9.92 -29.31 27.41
CA LEU A 435 -9.56 -28.33 28.44
C LEU A 435 -8.73 -27.22 27.77
N TYR A 436 -8.46 -26.16 28.51
CA TYR A 436 -7.71 -25.02 27.99
C TYR A 436 -6.55 -24.66 28.93
N ILE A 437 -5.56 -23.98 28.40
CA ILE A 437 -4.46 -23.41 29.17
C ILE A 437 -4.65 -21.89 29.21
N ARG A 438 -4.42 -21.32 30.38
CA ARG A 438 -4.40 -19.88 30.59
C ARG A 438 -3.12 -19.49 31.31
N GLN A 439 -2.47 -18.40 30.89
CA GLN A 439 -1.41 -17.77 31.67
C GLN A 439 -2.04 -16.67 32.56
N THR A 440 -1.66 -16.67 33.82
CA THR A 440 -2.17 -15.70 34.80
C THR A 440 -1.60 -14.30 34.56
N ALA A 441 -2.29 -13.29 35.11
CA ALA A 441 -1.84 -11.90 35.01
C ALA A 441 -0.53 -11.69 35.79
N GLY A 442 0.42 -11.03 35.15
CA GLY A 442 1.72 -10.75 35.81
C GLY A 442 2.71 -10.11 34.85
N PRO A 443 3.88 -9.69 35.33
CA PRO A 443 4.92 -9.06 34.50
C PRO A 443 5.47 -10.03 33.42
N ASP A 444 5.48 -11.33 33.74
CA ASP A 444 5.96 -12.39 32.81
C ASP A 444 4.87 -12.92 31.89
N ASN A 445 3.66 -12.35 31.90
CA ASN A 445 2.59 -12.76 30.99
C ASN A 445 2.99 -12.40 29.55
N SER A 446 2.82 -13.34 28.63
CA SER A 446 3.17 -13.17 27.21
C SER A 446 2.45 -11.99 26.53
N LEU A 447 1.32 -11.53 27.10
CA LEU A 447 0.58 -10.35 26.66
C LEU A 447 0.98 -9.07 27.40
N GLY A 448 1.99 -9.14 28.28
CA GLY A 448 2.43 -8.03 29.12
C GLY A 448 1.34 -7.51 30.04
N LEU A 449 1.30 -6.20 30.26
CA LEU A 449 0.42 -5.54 31.23
C LEU A 449 -0.86 -4.95 30.60
N VAL A 450 -0.99 -4.93 29.28
CA VAL A 450 -2.19 -4.43 28.60
C VAL A 450 -2.39 -5.10 27.24
N LYS A 451 -3.66 -5.36 26.88
CA LYS A 451 -4.06 -5.79 25.54
C LYS A 451 -5.25 -4.97 25.04
N PHE A 452 -5.27 -4.70 23.73
CA PHE A 452 -6.27 -3.90 23.04
C PHE A 452 -7.07 -4.79 22.11
N ILE A 453 -8.38 -4.80 22.24
CA ILE A 453 -9.25 -5.76 21.55
C ILE A 453 -10.08 -5.07 20.46
N PHE A 454 -9.98 -5.60 19.27
CA PHE A 454 -10.87 -5.36 18.14
C PHE A 454 -11.43 -6.71 17.65
N PRO A 455 -12.75 -6.90 17.65
CA PRO A 455 -13.38 -8.16 17.26
C PRO A 455 -13.01 -8.54 15.81
N ASN A 456 -12.54 -9.75 15.61
CA ASN A 456 -12.19 -10.29 14.29
C ASN A 456 -12.11 -11.82 14.29
N ASP A 457 -12.29 -12.43 13.10
CA ASP A 457 -12.27 -13.89 12.92
C ASP A 457 -10.85 -14.50 12.97
N SER A 458 -9.82 -13.67 13.09
CA SER A 458 -8.42 -14.09 13.16
C SER A 458 -7.90 -14.25 14.58
N SER A 459 -8.67 -13.79 15.58
CA SER A 459 -8.24 -13.70 16.98
C SER A 459 -6.94 -12.90 17.16
N VAL A 460 -6.72 -11.88 16.33
CA VAL A 460 -5.59 -10.97 16.40
C VAL A 460 -5.96 -9.76 17.24
N TYR A 461 -5.01 -9.29 18.05
CA TYR A 461 -5.13 -8.09 18.88
C TYR A 461 -3.78 -7.40 19.04
N LEU A 462 -3.79 -6.15 19.52
CA LEU A 462 -2.56 -5.48 19.93
C LEU A 462 -2.31 -5.76 21.42
N HIS A 463 -1.05 -5.90 21.83
CA HIS A 463 -0.72 -6.17 23.23
C HIS A 463 0.71 -5.76 23.59
N ASP A 464 0.94 -5.64 24.86
CA ASP A 464 2.26 -5.51 25.48
C ASP A 464 3.04 -6.84 25.45
N THR A 465 4.28 -6.85 25.89
CA THR A 465 5.14 -8.04 25.99
C THR A 465 6.22 -7.81 27.04
N PRO A 466 6.68 -8.87 27.77
CA PRO A 466 7.87 -8.75 28.59
C PRO A 466 9.18 -8.66 27.78
N ASP A 467 9.17 -9.06 26.49
CA ASP A 467 10.35 -9.15 25.61
C ASP A 467 10.65 -7.80 24.93
N HIS A 468 10.80 -6.71 25.69
CA HIS A 468 10.99 -5.35 25.15
C HIS A 468 12.27 -5.19 24.32
N ASP A 469 13.31 -5.98 24.59
CA ASP A 469 14.58 -5.91 23.86
C ASP A 469 14.44 -6.24 22.35
N LEU A 470 13.41 -7.00 22.00
CA LEU A 470 13.14 -7.35 20.60
C LEU A 470 12.74 -6.14 19.73
N PHE A 471 12.26 -5.05 20.35
CA PHE A 471 11.92 -3.83 19.59
C PHE A 471 13.14 -3.05 19.11
N THR A 472 14.32 -3.32 19.66
CA THR A 472 15.58 -2.70 19.22
C THR A 472 16.10 -3.30 17.90
N ARG A 473 15.59 -4.44 17.48
CA ARG A 473 16.01 -5.12 16.25
C ARG A 473 15.40 -4.47 15.01
N ALA A 474 16.14 -4.53 13.90
CA ALA A 474 15.62 -4.11 12.60
C ALA A 474 14.50 -5.07 12.13
N ASP A 475 14.77 -6.38 12.17
CA ASP A 475 13.75 -7.39 11.86
C ASP A 475 12.87 -7.64 13.09
N ARG A 476 11.55 -7.58 12.93
CA ARG A 476 10.59 -7.69 14.04
C ARG A 476 9.39 -8.59 13.72
N ASP A 477 9.63 -9.66 12.96
CA ASP A 477 8.64 -10.71 12.64
C ASP A 477 8.80 -11.93 13.55
N PHE A 478 8.40 -11.80 14.83
CA PHE A 478 8.65 -12.82 15.86
C PHE A 478 7.38 -13.35 16.54
N SER A 479 6.19 -12.79 16.26
CA SER A 479 4.96 -13.18 16.97
C SER A 479 4.24 -14.35 16.27
N HIS A 480 3.21 -14.86 16.95
CA HIS A 480 2.27 -15.85 16.40
C HIS A 480 1.08 -15.21 15.65
N GLY A 481 1.25 -13.97 15.14
CA GLY A 481 0.25 -13.26 14.36
C GLY A 481 -0.37 -12.06 15.07
N CYS A 482 -0.41 -12.02 16.41
CA CYS A 482 -0.78 -10.82 17.15
C CYS A 482 0.32 -9.76 17.07
N VAL A 483 -0.04 -8.50 17.31
CA VAL A 483 0.88 -7.38 17.20
C VAL A 483 1.32 -6.92 18.58
N ARG A 484 2.62 -7.06 18.89
CA ARG A 484 3.20 -6.51 20.13
C ARG A 484 3.55 -5.05 19.93
N VAL A 485 3.24 -4.18 20.88
CA VAL A 485 3.50 -2.74 20.81
C VAL A 485 4.60 -2.32 21.77
N SER A 486 5.51 -1.45 21.34
CA SER A 486 6.70 -1.08 22.14
C SER A 486 6.41 -0.08 23.26
N ARG A 487 5.35 0.73 23.14
CA ARG A 487 4.93 1.72 24.14
C ARG A 487 3.45 1.56 24.47
N PRO A 488 3.08 0.47 25.16
CA PRO A 488 1.68 0.12 25.42
C PRO A 488 0.97 1.09 26.36
N ASP A 489 1.69 1.69 27.32
CA ASP A 489 1.19 2.71 28.22
C ASP A 489 0.82 4.01 27.46
N GLU A 490 1.66 4.46 26.54
CA GLU A 490 1.38 5.61 25.67
C GLU A 490 0.15 5.35 24.79
N LEU A 491 0.07 4.17 24.17
CA LEU A 491 -1.09 3.81 23.35
C LEU A 491 -2.37 3.76 24.19
N ALA A 492 -2.32 3.17 25.37
CA ALA A 492 -3.47 3.13 26.29
C ALA A 492 -3.91 4.54 26.73
N ASP A 493 -2.95 5.42 27.06
CA ASP A 493 -3.23 6.83 27.42
C ASP A 493 -3.91 7.57 26.25
N LEU A 494 -3.39 7.47 25.03
CA LEU A 494 -3.96 8.11 23.86
C LEU A 494 -5.41 7.64 23.58
N LEU A 495 -5.68 6.36 23.78
CA LEU A 495 -7.00 5.78 23.56
C LEU A 495 -7.98 6.14 24.68
N LEU A 496 -7.55 6.05 25.94
CA LEU A 496 -8.41 6.28 27.12
C LEU A 496 -8.68 7.77 27.39
N LYS A 497 -7.80 8.68 26.99
CA LYS A 497 -8.07 10.13 27.07
C LYS A 497 -9.38 10.52 26.38
N ARG A 498 -9.78 9.77 25.36
CA ARG A 498 -11.05 9.97 24.64
C ARG A 498 -12.27 9.64 25.48
N ASN A 499 -12.10 8.81 26.52
CA ASN A 499 -13.15 8.50 27.51
C ASN A 499 -13.31 9.60 28.56
N GLY A 500 -12.30 10.50 28.70
CA GLY A 500 -12.20 11.48 29.77
C GLY A 500 -11.74 10.86 31.10
N GLY A 501 -11.10 11.67 31.95
CA GLY A 501 -10.67 11.27 33.28
C GLY A 501 -9.39 10.41 33.36
N TRP A 502 -8.82 9.98 32.25
CA TRP A 502 -7.58 9.22 32.20
C TRP A 502 -6.36 10.11 31.95
N THR A 503 -5.26 9.76 32.59
CA THR A 503 -3.93 10.35 32.41
C THR A 503 -2.91 9.22 32.29
N ILE A 504 -1.71 9.53 31.79
CA ILE A 504 -0.64 8.53 31.68
C ILE A 504 -0.29 7.90 33.05
N ASP A 505 -0.37 8.68 34.12
CA ASP A 505 -0.12 8.17 35.47
C ASP A 505 -1.21 7.21 35.96
N SER A 506 -2.48 7.50 35.65
CA SER A 506 -3.59 6.59 35.98
C SER A 506 -3.53 5.31 35.15
N VAL A 507 -3.09 5.39 33.87
CA VAL A 507 -2.85 4.21 33.03
C VAL A 507 -1.75 3.34 33.64
N ARG A 508 -0.61 3.93 33.98
CA ARG A 508 0.51 3.22 34.59
C ARG A 508 0.14 2.60 35.94
N ALA A 509 -0.65 3.32 36.76
CA ALA A 509 -1.19 2.78 38.01
C ALA A 509 -2.08 1.55 37.74
N ALA A 510 -2.98 1.60 36.77
CA ALA A 510 -3.83 0.47 36.38
C ALA A 510 -3.03 -0.73 35.85
N MET A 511 -1.95 -0.49 35.12
CA MET A 511 -1.03 -1.54 34.64
C MET A 511 -0.30 -2.23 35.81
N GLN A 512 -0.08 -1.54 36.94
CA GLN A 512 0.59 -2.08 38.12
C GLN A 512 -0.36 -2.60 39.19
N ASP A 513 -1.65 -2.35 39.11
CA ASP A 513 -2.64 -2.75 40.12
C ASP A 513 -2.85 -4.27 40.15
N ILE A 514 -2.16 -4.94 41.07
CA ILE A 514 -2.26 -6.40 41.26
C ILE A 514 -3.60 -6.85 41.80
N SER A 515 -4.38 -5.95 42.42
CA SER A 515 -5.68 -6.26 43.04
C SER A 515 -6.79 -6.44 42.00
N SER A 516 -6.59 -5.95 40.78
CA SER A 516 -7.59 -5.94 39.70
C SER A 516 -7.08 -6.64 38.42
N PRO A 517 -6.76 -7.95 38.46
CA PRO A 517 -6.30 -8.67 37.30
C PRO A 517 -7.39 -8.74 36.24
N ASN A 518 -7.00 -8.63 34.96
CA ASN A 518 -7.87 -8.67 33.78
C ASN A 518 -8.98 -7.57 33.79
N ARG A 519 -8.65 -6.39 34.35
CA ARG A 519 -9.55 -5.24 34.40
C ARG A 519 -9.87 -4.73 33.00
N LYS A 520 -11.15 -4.73 32.64
CA LYS A 520 -11.65 -4.28 31.35
C LYS A 520 -12.03 -2.80 31.38
N GLU A 521 -11.56 -2.05 30.38
CA GLU A 521 -11.97 -0.66 30.12
C GLU A 521 -12.57 -0.56 28.71
N ILE A 522 -13.84 -0.14 28.62
CA ILE A 522 -14.58 0.00 27.36
C ILE A 522 -14.43 1.42 26.85
N PHE A 523 -14.21 1.59 25.55
CA PHE A 523 -14.10 2.91 24.95
C PHE A 523 -15.50 3.49 24.66
N THR A 524 -15.68 4.77 24.99
CA THR A 524 -16.92 5.51 24.66
C THR A 524 -17.12 5.66 23.16
N ARG A 525 -16.02 5.66 22.40
CA ARG A 525 -15.98 5.67 20.95
C ARG A 525 -14.85 4.74 20.47
N THR A 526 -15.19 3.82 19.60
CA THR A 526 -14.22 2.88 19.03
C THR A 526 -13.10 3.61 18.27
N MET A 527 -11.95 2.96 18.12
CA MET A 527 -10.82 3.44 17.35
C MET A 527 -10.63 2.55 16.12
N PRO A 528 -10.83 3.07 14.90
CA PRO A 528 -10.51 2.33 13.69
C PRO A 528 -9.03 1.91 13.69
N VAL A 529 -8.76 0.65 13.39
CA VAL A 529 -7.41 0.11 13.24
C VAL A 529 -7.29 -0.60 11.90
N TYR A 530 -6.27 -0.25 11.16
CA TYR A 530 -5.93 -0.84 9.86
C TYR A 530 -4.61 -1.59 9.99
N LEU A 531 -4.64 -2.90 9.79
CA LEU A 531 -3.47 -3.74 9.62
C LEU A 531 -3.22 -3.80 8.12
N ILE A 532 -2.22 -3.07 7.66
CA ILE A 532 -1.91 -2.88 6.24
C ILE A 532 -0.56 -3.50 5.90
N TYR A 533 -0.30 -3.66 4.61
CA TYR A 533 0.94 -4.21 4.11
C TYR A 533 1.50 -3.36 2.97
N TRP A 534 2.24 -2.30 3.32
CA TRP A 534 2.86 -1.39 2.38
C TRP A 534 4.38 -1.56 2.41
N THR A 535 4.93 -2.05 1.31
CA THR A 535 6.38 -2.23 1.12
C THR A 535 7.08 -0.99 0.61
N SER A 536 6.31 0.04 0.24
CA SER A 536 6.82 1.39 -0.03
C SER A 536 5.93 2.43 0.64
N THR A 537 6.54 3.37 1.36
CA THR A 537 5.84 4.45 2.06
C THR A 537 6.58 5.78 1.89
N ILE A 538 5.91 6.90 2.17
CA ILE A 538 6.52 8.23 2.15
C ILE A 538 6.93 8.61 3.57
N MET A 539 8.19 8.98 3.74
CA MET A 539 8.72 9.53 4.98
C MET A 539 8.36 11.02 5.13
N VAL A 540 8.47 11.54 6.35
CA VAL A 540 8.19 12.96 6.67
C VAL A 540 9.03 13.94 5.82
N ASP A 541 10.21 13.53 5.38
CA ASP A 541 11.11 14.33 4.53
C ASP A 541 10.82 14.19 3.01
N GLY A 542 9.75 13.49 2.64
CA GLY A 542 9.33 13.26 1.25
C GLY A 542 10.11 12.17 0.51
N ARG A 543 11.06 11.50 1.15
CA ARG A 543 11.75 10.34 0.55
C ARG A 543 10.91 9.09 0.67
N VAL A 544 11.12 8.16 -0.26
CA VAL A 544 10.49 6.85 -0.22
C VAL A 544 11.24 5.94 0.75
N ARG A 545 10.52 5.33 1.66
CA ARG A 545 10.96 4.18 2.42
C ARG A 545 10.58 2.91 1.66
N PHE A 546 11.48 1.94 1.58
CA PHE A 546 11.23 0.62 1.04
C PHE A 546 11.47 -0.43 2.13
N ASP A 547 10.49 -1.26 2.39
CA ASP A 547 10.59 -2.35 3.35
C ASP A 547 10.58 -3.70 2.63
N GLU A 548 11.18 -4.71 3.24
CA GLU A 548 11.23 -6.07 2.70
C GLU A 548 9.80 -6.65 2.58
N ASP A 549 9.51 -7.32 1.48
CA ASP A 549 8.27 -8.10 1.31
C ASP A 549 8.35 -9.40 2.12
N ILE A 550 8.29 -9.28 3.46
CA ILE A 550 8.49 -10.40 4.39
C ILE A 550 7.49 -11.54 4.21
N TYR A 551 6.30 -11.25 3.65
CA TYR A 551 5.24 -12.26 3.45
C TYR A 551 5.04 -12.66 1.99
N GLY A 552 5.74 -12.03 1.04
CA GLY A 552 5.65 -12.36 -0.38
C GLY A 552 4.36 -11.87 -1.06
N HIS A 553 3.72 -10.82 -0.52
CA HIS A 553 2.45 -10.31 -1.05
C HIS A 553 2.60 -9.47 -2.32
N ASP A 554 3.80 -8.96 -2.60
CA ASP A 554 4.04 -8.10 -3.77
C ASP A 554 3.97 -8.90 -5.08
N ALA A 555 4.46 -10.13 -5.09
CA ALA A 555 4.56 -10.95 -6.30
C ALA A 555 3.21 -11.16 -7.01
N LEU A 556 2.14 -11.40 -6.25
CA LEU A 556 0.79 -11.57 -6.82
C LEU A 556 0.26 -10.28 -7.43
N MET A 557 0.53 -9.13 -6.78
CA MET A 557 0.13 -7.83 -7.32
C MET A 557 0.91 -7.50 -8.60
N LEU A 558 2.23 -7.73 -8.60
CA LEU A 558 3.06 -7.54 -9.79
C LEU A 558 2.54 -8.34 -10.97
N GLN A 559 2.16 -9.60 -10.75
CA GLN A 559 1.56 -10.44 -11.78
C GLN A 559 0.25 -9.84 -12.34
N LYS A 560 -0.62 -9.30 -11.50
CA LYS A 560 -1.87 -8.64 -11.94
C LYS A 560 -1.62 -7.40 -12.78
N PHE A 561 -0.55 -6.66 -12.49
CA PHE A 561 -0.12 -5.49 -13.27
C PHE A 561 0.65 -5.86 -14.54
N GLY A 562 1.04 -7.12 -14.73
CA GLY A 562 1.89 -7.56 -15.84
C GLY A 562 3.34 -7.04 -15.74
N LEU A 563 3.86 -6.93 -14.50
CA LEU A 563 5.19 -6.41 -14.14
C LEU A 563 6.15 -7.50 -13.72
#